data_965c92048b13b1789288d951055ddbb7
#
_entry.id   965c92048b13b1789288d951055ddbb7
#
_cell.length_a   1.000
_cell.length_b   1.000
_cell.length_c   1.000
_cell.angle_alpha   90.00
_cell.angle_beta   90.00
_cell.angle_gamma   90.00
#
_symmetry.space_group_name_H-M   'P 1'
#
loop_
_entity.id
_entity.type
_entity.pdbx_description
1 polymer ?
#
loop_
_entity_poly.entity_id
_entity_poly.type
_entity_poly.pdbx_seq_one_letter_code
_entity_poly.pdbx_strand_id
1 'polypeptide(L)'
;MEPAWSPTQPVSEDEFEHWWQCRGDWVEEANQRRGGESGVQRVSSAVSELPLYCKRQSGHTFRSLRYPLGRPTIWREALAYQAFAQLGITVPRLVYVGIRKQQGQWQALLVTEALSSFVDLEDWYKQSPDKTQRVRVLFAVARTLSHLHRAGWRHGCMYGKHLFVKESEGNPQIALLDLEKSRRPLLARQCSKDLAQLGRHCAGMPAEDWALLQTQYQNLLKSPA
;
A
#
# COMPACT_ATOMS: atom_id res chain seq x y z
N MET A 1 -12.43 -11.59 -11.74
CA MET A 1 -12.00 -12.22 -10.47
C MET A 1 -12.64 -11.41 -9.35
N GLU A 2 -13.57 -12.01 -8.60
CA GLU A 2 -14.22 -11.30 -7.49
C GLU A 2 -13.16 -10.90 -6.45
N PRO A 3 -13.31 -9.74 -5.80
CA PRO A 3 -12.40 -9.36 -4.74
C PRO A 3 -12.50 -10.38 -3.60
N ALA A 4 -11.38 -10.92 -3.17
CA ALA A 4 -11.30 -11.96 -2.13
C ALA A 4 -11.87 -11.52 -0.76
N TRP A 5 -12.21 -10.23 -0.61
CA TRP A 5 -12.78 -9.65 0.61
C TRP A 5 -13.83 -8.58 0.28
N SER A 6 -14.91 -8.55 1.06
CA SER A 6 -15.94 -7.51 1.01
C SER A 6 -16.13 -6.88 2.40
N PRO A 7 -16.25 -5.53 2.50
CA PRO A 7 -16.48 -4.87 3.78
C PRO A 7 -17.81 -5.21 4.45
N THR A 8 -18.71 -5.87 3.73
CA THR A 8 -20.02 -6.31 4.23
C THR A 8 -20.03 -7.78 4.66
N GLN A 9 -18.96 -8.52 4.39
CA GLN A 9 -18.87 -9.93 4.72
C GLN A 9 -18.67 -10.11 6.23
N PRO A 10 -19.50 -10.91 6.93
CA PRO A 10 -19.29 -11.20 8.33
C PRO A 10 -17.96 -11.96 8.49
N VAL A 11 -17.16 -11.55 9.45
CA VAL A 11 -15.91 -12.22 9.80
C VAL A 11 -16.27 -13.45 10.62
N SER A 12 -15.86 -14.65 10.16
CA SER A 12 -15.95 -15.87 10.96
C SER A 12 -14.99 -15.75 12.16
N GLU A 13 -15.48 -16.04 13.35
CA GLU A 13 -14.64 -16.00 14.56
C GLU A 13 -13.51 -17.05 14.48
N ASP A 14 -13.80 -18.23 13.95
CA ASP A 14 -12.81 -19.30 13.77
C ASP A 14 -11.71 -18.90 12.78
N GLU A 15 -12.09 -18.26 11.66
CA GLU A 15 -11.15 -17.77 10.67
C GLU A 15 -10.30 -16.61 11.21
N PHE A 16 -10.92 -15.69 11.98
CA PHE A 16 -10.20 -14.64 12.66
C PHE A 16 -9.17 -15.23 13.62
N GLU A 17 -9.57 -16.18 14.46
CA GLU A 17 -8.70 -16.80 15.45
C GLU A 17 -7.55 -17.57 14.78
N HIS A 18 -7.82 -18.30 13.69
CA HIS A 18 -6.80 -18.94 12.89
C HIS A 18 -5.69 -17.95 12.47
N TRP A 19 -6.05 -16.84 11.85
CA TRP A 19 -5.09 -15.82 11.43
C TRP A 19 -4.47 -15.07 12.62
N TRP A 20 -5.22 -14.89 13.71
CA TRP A 20 -4.73 -14.22 14.90
C TRP A 20 -3.64 -15.02 15.59
N GLN A 21 -3.71 -16.34 15.58
CA GLN A 21 -2.73 -17.25 16.14
C GLN A 21 -1.59 -17.60 15.18
N CYS A 22 -1.77 -17.44 13.88
CA CYS A 22 -0.72 -17.70 12.89
C CYS A 22 0.53 -16.88 13.21
N ARG A 23 1.70 -17.49 13.33
CA ARG A 23 2.97 -16.85 13.66
C ARG A 23 3.98 -17.08 12.55
N GLY A 24 4.94 -16.15 12.44
CA GLY A 24 6.04 -16.21 11.48
C GLY A 24 7.16 -15.25 11.87
N ASP A 25 8.06 -15.02 10.94
CA ASP A 25 9.20 -14.12 11.14
C ASP A 25 8.76 -12.65 11.13
N TRP A 26 9.26 -11.87 12.06
CA TRP A 26 9.01 -10.44 12.09
C TRP A 26 9.65 -9.75 10.88
N VAL A 27 8.85 -9.00 10.14
CA VAL A 27 9.29 -8.07 9.09
C VAL A 27 9.30 -6.64 9.65
N GLU A 28 8.31 -6.34 10.47
CA GLU A 28 8.22 -5.13 11.25
C GLU A 28 7.74 -5.52 12.65
N GLU A 29 8.63 -5.39 13.63
CA GLU A 29 8.33 -5.72 15.03
C GLU A 29 7.15 -4.88 15.56
N ALA A 30 6.45 -5.45 16.53
CA ALA A 30 5.31 -4.80 17.13
C ALA A 30 5.70 -3.46 17.73
N ASN A 31 5.10 -2.41 17.23
CA ASN A 31 5.35 -1.02 17.59
C ASN A 31 4.17 -0.49 18.40
N GLN A 32 4.47 -0.02 19.61
CA GLN A 32 3.45 0.58 20.48
C GLN A 32 3.32 2.07 20.18
N ARG A 33 2.21 2.46 19.58
CA ARG A 33 1.88 3.87 19.29
C ARG A 33 0.42 4.18 19.63
N ARG A 34 0.17 5.35 20.20
CA ARG A 34 -1.20 5.88 20.45
C ARG A 34 -2.08 4.93 21.30
N GLY A 35 -1.47 4.20 22.24
CA GLY A 35 -2.21 3.25 23.09
C GLY A 35 -2.60 1.94 22.40
N GLY A 36 -2.05 1.66 21.22
CA GLY A 36 -2.24 0.42 20.49
C GLY A 36 -0.91 -0.18 20.04
N GLU A 37 -0.98 -1.40 19.56
CA GLU A 37 0.14 -2.19 19.06
C GLU A 37 -0.11 -2.54 17.58
N SER A 38 0.94 -2.47 16.75
CA SER A 38 0.89 -2.87 15.33
C SER A 38 2.21 -3.48 14.92
N GLY A 39 2.17 -4.62 14.22
CA GLY A 39 3.33 -5.29 13.68
C GLY A 39 3.00 -6.16 12.47
N VAL A 40 4.03 -6.53 11.71
CA VAL A 40 3.91 -7.34 10.50
C VAL A 40 4.80 -8.57 10.59
N GLN A 41 4.22 -9.74 10.37
CA GLN A 41 4.95 -11.00 10.28
C GLN A 41 4.81 -11.61 8.88
N ARG A 42 5.87 -12.20 8.38
CA ARG A 42 5.86 -13.06 7.22
C ARG A 42 5.46 -14.46 7.66
N VAL A 43 4.38 -14.98 7.07
CA VAL A 43 3.82 -16.30 7.41
C VAL A 43 3.67 -17.15 6.16
N SER A 44 3.68 -18.47 6.32
CA SER A 44 3.34 -19.42 5.28
C SER A 44 1.99 -20.04 5.59
N SER A 45 1.18 -20.30 4.57
CA SER A 45 -0.13 -20.92 4.72
C SER A 45 -0.48 -21.72 3.47
N ALA A 46 -1.29 -22.75 3.63
CA ALA A 46 -1.79 -23.57 2.52
C ALA A 46 -2.73 -22.82 1.55
N VAL A 47 -3.18 -21.60 1.92
CA VAL A 47 -4.08 -20.79 1.07
C VAL A 47 -3.35 -20.04 -0.05
N SER A 48 -2.02 -20.04 -0.05
CA SER A 48 -1.21 -19.42 -1.09
C SER A 48 0.16 -20.09 -1.21
N GLU A 49 0.64 -20.26 -2.46
CA GLU A 49 2.00 -20.69 -2.75
C GLU A 49 3.04 -19.59 -2.45
N LEU A 50 2.60 -18.33 -2.43
CA LEU A 50 3.45 -17.18 -2.12
C LEU A 50 3.50 -16.96 -0.60
N PRO A 51 4.60 -16.43 -0.08
CA PRO A 51 4.65 -15.93 1.29
C PRO A 51 3.55 -14.92 1.56
N LEU A 52 3.00 -14.94 2.76
CA LEU A 52 1.97 -14.00 3.20
C LEU A 52 2.56 -13.02 4.22
N TYR A 53 2.03 -11.81 4.22
CA TYR A 53 2.32 -10.78 5.23
C TYR A 53 1.07 -10.57 6.08
N CYS A 54 1.18 -10.89 7.36
CA CYS A 54 0.11 -10.76 8.33
C CYS A 54 0.38 -9.54 9.22
N LYS A 55 -0.33 -8.43 8.96
CA LYS A 55 -0.35 -7.24 9.81
C LYS A 55 -1.38 -7.41 10.89
N ARG A 56 -0.97 -7.32 12.16
CA ARG A 56 -1.85 -7.36 13.33
C ARG A 56 -1.87 -6.02 14.02
N GLN A 57 -3.04 -5.62 14.46
CA GLN A 57 -3.23 -4.41 15.25
C GLN A 57 -4.13 -4.68 16.45
N SER A 58 -3.77 -4.12 17.60
CA SER A 58 -4.56 -4.11 18.82
C SER A 58 -4.68 -2.66 19.33
N GLY A 59 -5.91 -2.15 19.51
CA GLY A 59 -6.14 -0.79 19.99
C GLY A 59 -5.79 0.35 19.03
N HIS A 60 -5.24 0.06 17.85
CA HIS A 60 -4.81 1.06 16.88
C HIS A 60 -5.97 1.55 16.01
N THR A 61 -6.54 2.71 16.36
CA THR A 61 -7.76 3.23 15.73
C THR A 61 -7.59 4.62 15.14
N PHE A 62 -8.47 4.95 14.18
CA PHE A 62 -8.68 6.31 13.69
C PHE A 62 -10.11 6.76 13.93
N ARG A 63 -10.35 8.06 14.01
CA ARG A 63 -11.68 8.66 14.08
C ARG A 63 -11.97 9.49 12.83
N SER A 64 -13.23 9.53 12.44
CA SER A 64 -13.74 10.35 11.35
C SER A 64 -15.20 10.69 11.60
N LEU A 65 -15.79 11.59 10.79
CA LEU A 65 -17.23 11.88 10.87
C LEU A 65 -18.09 10.63 10.72
N ARG A 66 -17.67 9.69 9.89
CA ARG A 66 -18.36 8.40 9.67
C ARG A 66 -18.15 7.42 10.84
N TYR A 67 -17.03 7.52 11.56
CA TYR A 67 -16.65 6.63 12.66
C TYR A 67 -16.22 7.42 13.88
N PRO A 68 -17.16 8.12 14.57
CA PRO A 68 -16.84 9.00 15.71
C PRO A 68 -16.30 8.22 16.91
N LEU A 69 -16.73 6.97 17.09
CA LEU A 69 -16.26 6.07 18.16
C LEU A 69 -14.93 5.37 17.85
N GLY A 70 -14.34 5.65 16.69
CA GLY A 70 -13.10 5.03 16.24
C GLY A 70 -13.31 3.70 15.51
N ARG A 71 -12.41 3.40 14.57
CA ARG A 71 -12.32 2.15 13.83
C ARG A 71 -10.85 1.78 13.64
N PRO A 72 -10.46 0.48 13.57
CA PRO A 72 -9.09 0.07 13.30
C PRO A 72 -8.55 0.70 12.00
N THR A 73 -7.28 1.11 11.99
CA THR A 73 -6.66 1.70 10.79
C THR A 73 -6.56 0.71 9.65
N ILE A 74 -6.42 -0.58 9.95
CA ILE A 74 -6.49 -1.70 8.98
C ILE A 74 -7.77 -1.63 8.13
N TRP A 75 -8.91 -1.23 8.69
CA TRP A 75 -10.14 -1.08 7.92
C TRP A 75 -9.99 -0.09 6.76
N ARG A 76 -9.37 1.06 7.03
CA ARG A 76 -9.13 2.08 6.00
C ARG A 76 -8.10 1.59 4.98
N GLU A 77 -7.07 0.89 5.44
CA GLU A 77 -6.04 0.30 4.60
C GLU A 77 -6.63 -0.75 3.64
N ALA A 78 -7.46 -1.66 4.13
CA ALA A 78 -8.13 -2.67 3.32
C ALA A 78 -9.05 -2.05 2.25
N LEU A 79 -9.81 -1.01 2.59
CA LEU A 79 -10.62 -0.25 1.62
C LEU A 79 -9.75 0.40 0.54
N ALA A 80 -8.56 0.88 0.88
CA ALA A 80 -7.63 1.46 -0.08
C ALA A 80 -7.06 0.38 -1.02
N TYR A 81 -6.66 -0.80 -0.50
CA TYR A 81 -6.23 -1.94 -1.31
C TYR A 81 -7.29 -2.32 -2.34
N GLN A 82 -8.54 -2.48 -1.89
CA GLN A 82 -9.65 -2.82 -2.77
C GLN A 82 -9.89 -1.75 -3.84
N ALA A 83 -9.92 -0.48 -3.45
CA ALA A 83 -10.13 0.62 -4.38
C ALA A 83 -9.00 0.75 -5.41
N PHE A 84 -7.74 0.56 -5.01
CA PHE A 84 -6.60 0.64 -5.93
C PHE A 84 -6.61 -0.54 -6.91
N ALA A 85 -6.92 -1.75 -6.44
CA ALA A 85 -7.09 -2.91 -7.32
C ALA A 85 -8.21 -2.69 -8.36
N GLN A 86 -9.35 -2.11 -7.95
CA GLN A 86 -10.46 -1.77 -8.86
C GLN A 86 -10.07 -0.70 -9.90
N LEU A 87 -9.13 0.19 -9.56
CA LEU A 87 -8.56 1.16 -10.49
C LEU A 87 -7.50 0.52 -11.43
N GLY A 88 -7.19 -0.76 -11.29
CA GLY A 88 -6.12 -1.41 -12.05
C GLY A 88 -4.71 -1.02 -11.58
N ILE A 89 -4.58 -0.41 -10.40
CA ILE A 89 -3.29 -0.13 -9.78
C ILE A 89 -2.82 -1.39 -9.07
N THR A 90 -1.62 -1.84 -9.36
CA THR A 90 -1.06 -3.03 -8.73
C THR A 90 -0.81 -2.79 -7.25
N VAL A 91 -1.35 -3.67 -6.44
CA VAL A 91 -1.17 -3.75 -4.99
C VAL A 91 -1.09 -5.22 -4.58
N PRO A 92 -0.54 -5.57 -3.40
CA PRO A 92 -0.63 -6.92 -2.87
C PRO A 92 -2.06 -7.45 -2.88
N ARG A 93 -2.25 -8.71 -3.25
CA ARG A 93 -3.56 -9.36 -3.18
C ARG A 93 -3.98 -9.51 -1.72
N LEU A 94 -5.19 -9.04 -1.40
CA LEU A 94 -5.79 -9.29 -0.09
C LEU A 94 -6.20 -10.75 0.02
N VAL A 95 -5.71 -11.44 1.04
CA VAL A 95 -6.07 -12.82 1.38
C VAL A 95 -7.14 -12.81 2.46
N TYR A 96 -6.94 -12.01 3.52
CA TYR A 96 -7.88 -11.93 4.63
C TYR A 96 -7.89 -10.53 5.24
N VAL A 97 -9.06 -10.09 5.67
CA VAL A 97 -9.23 -8.89 6.49
C VAL A 97 -10.25 -9.20 7.57
N GLY A 98 -9.86 -9.04 8.81
CA GLY A 98 -10.75 -9.25 9.94
C GLY A 98 -10.64 -8.13 10.97
N ILE A 99 -11.77 -7.76 11.57
CA ILE A 99 -11.83 -6.87 12.73
C ILE A 99 -12.82 -7.43 13.75
N ARG A 100 -12.42 -7.42 15.02
CA ARG A 100 -13.31 -7.76 16.12
C ARG A 100 -13.09 -6.83 17.32
N LYS A 101 -14.00 -6.87 18.26
CA LYS A 101 -13.83 -6.17 19.53
C LYS A 101 -13.81 -7.19 20.64
N GLN A 102 -12.71 -7.26 21.38
CA GLN A 102 -12.53 -8.19 22.48
C GLN A 102 -12.15 -7.40 23.73
N GLN A 103 -12.86 -7.62 24.84
CA GLN A 103 -12.67 -6.91 26.12
C GLN A 103 -12.62 -5.38 25.98
N GLY A 104 -13.49 -4.83 25.11
CA GLY A 104 -13.55 -3.39 24.85
C GLY A 104 -12.49 -2.86 23.86
N GLN A 105 -11.47 -3.63 23.51
CA GLN A 105 -10.38 -3.26 22.61
C GLN A 105 -10.59 -3.80 21.21
N TRP A 106 -10.28 -2.98 20.18
CA TRP A 106 -10.28 -3.42 18.81
C TRP A 106 -9.06 -4.29 18.50
N GLN A 107 -9.30 -5.42 17.87
CA GLN A 107 -8.31 -6.27 17.22
C GLN A 107 -8.57 -6.27 15.71
N ALA A 108 -7.50 -6.22 14.92
CA ALA A 108 -7.63 -6.19 13.48
C ALA A 108 -6.48 -6.93 12.79
N LEU A 109 -6.80 -7.56 11.68
CA LEU A 109 -5.89 -8.35 10.84
C LEU A 109 -6.00 -7.91 9.38
N LEU A 110 -4.86 -7.84 8.72
CA LEU A 110 -4.74 -7.68 7.28
C LEU A 110 -3.70 -8.69 6.78
N VAL A 111 -4.13 -9.62 5.94
CA VAL A 111 -3.23 -10.62 5.34
C VAL A 111 -3.16 -10.38 3.84
N THR A 112 -1.95 -10.21 3.34
CA THR A 112 -1.67 -9.96 1.92
C THR A 112 -0.64 -10.95 1.39
N GLU A 113 -0.69 -11.24 0.08
CA GLU A 113 0.38 -11.97 -0.59
C GLU A 113 1.61 -11.09 -0.82
N ALA A 114 2.77 -11.74 -0.84
CA ALA A 114 4.01 -11.09 -1.25
C ALA A 114 3.91 -10.57 -2.69
N LEU A 115 4.51 -9.41 -2.94
CA LEU A 115 4.77 -8.91 -4.29
C LEU A 115 5.95 -9.68 -4.89
N SER A 116 5.67 -10.84 -5.48
CA SER A 116 6.71 -11.68 -6.07
C SER A 116 7.40 -10.99 -7.25
N SER A 117 8.73 -11.02 -7.28
CA SER A 117 9.58 -10.40 -8.32
C SER A 117 9.50 -8.87 -8.36
N PHE A 118 8.98 -8.23 -7.33
CA PHE A 118 9.08 -6.79 -7.16
C PHE A 118 10.17 -6.45 -6.15
N VAL A 119 10.85 -5.32 -6.38
CA VAL A 119 11.77 -4.70 -5.41
C VAL A 119 11.30 -3.28 -5.15
N ASP A 120 11.51 -2.74 -3.95
CA ASP A 120 11.17 -1.34 -3.72
C ASP A 120 12.10 -0.40 -4.51
N LEU A 121 11.63 0.83 -4.74
CA LEU A 121 12.31 1.77 -5.62
C LEU A 121 13.71 2.16 -5.11
N GLU A 122 13.93 2.19 -3.80
CA GLU A 122 15.22 2.52 -3.22
C GLU A 122 16.24 1.39 -3.44
N ASP A 123 15.81 0.14 -3.22
CA ASP A 123 16.62 -1.04 -3.49
C ASP A 123 16.85 -1.23 -5.00
N TRP A 124 15.86 -0.86 -5.82
CA TRP A 124 16.03 -0.85 -7.27
C TRP A 124 17.12 0.14 -7.72
N TYR A 125 17.18 1.36 -7.14
CA TYR A 125 18.27 2.30 -7.44
C TYR A 125 19.64 1.80 -7.00
N LYS A 126 19.72 1.02 -5.91
CA LYS A 126 20.97 0.41 -5.43
C LYS A 126 21.55 -0.60 -6.45
N GLN A 127 20.72 -1.17 -7.33
CA GLN A 127 21.16 -2.07 -8.40
C GLN A 127 21.83 -1.33 -9.56
N SER A 128 21.96 0.00 -9.47
CA SER A 128 22.60 0.85 -10.48
C SER A 128 22.00 0.71 -11.89
N PRO A 129 20.69 0.87 -12.06
CA PRO A 129 20.02 0.73 -13.34
C PRO A 129 20.58 1.73 -14.37
N ASP A 130 20.66 1.31 -15.63
CA ASP A 130 21.08 2.19 -16.70
C ASP A 130 20.05 3.32 -16.98
N LYS A 131 20.45 4.30 -17.77
CA LYS A 131 19.60 5.46 -18.08
C LYS A 131 18.28 5.05 -18.76
N THR A 132 18.31 4.05 -19.62
CA THR A 132 17.12 3.60 -20.37
C THR A 132 16.13 2.93 -19.41
N GLN A 133 16.63 2.09 -18.50
CA GLN A 133 15.83 1.47 -17.45
C GLN A 133 15.20 2.54 -16.56
N ARG A 134 16.01 3.52 -16.09
CA ARG A 134 15.50 4.63 -15.25
C ARG A 134 14.38 5.39 -15.94
N VAL A 135 14.56 5.79 -17.18
CA VAL A 135 13.52 6.50 -17.95
C VAL A 135 12.23 5.69 -17.99
N ARG A 136 12.29 4.39 -18.35
CA ARG A 136 11.10 3.53 -18.43
C ARG A 136 10.38 3.41 -17.09
N VAL A 137 11.11 3.17 -16.00
CA VAL A 137 10.54 3.04 -14.66
C VAL A 137 9.91 4.35 -14.23
N LEU A 138 10.56 5.50 -14.43
CA LEU A 138 10.02 6.81 -14.06
C LEU A 138 8.74 7.15 -14.83
N PHE A 139 8.64 6.77 -16.11
CA PHE A 139 7.39 6.89 -16.88
C PHE A 139 6.27 6.02 -16.28
N ALA A 140 6.58 4.79 -15.89
CA ALA A 140 5.61 3.90 -15.25
C ALA A 140 5.15 4.45 -13.89
N VAL A 141 6.08 5.00 -13.09
CA VAL A 141 5.76 5.68 -11.82
C VAL A 141 4.87 6.90 -12.07
N ALA A 142 5.22 7.77 -13.03
CA ALA A 142 4.43 8.96 -13.36
C ALA A 142 3.00 8.57 -13.77
N ARG A 143 2.85 7.52 -14.59
CA ARG A 143 1.56 7.00 -15.05
C ARG A 143 0.72 6.47 -13.88
N THR A 144 1.32 5.65 -13.00
CA THR A 144 0.63 5.09 -11.83
C THR A 144 0.15 6.19 -10.90
N LEU A 145 1.01 7.17 -10.56
CA LEU A 145 0.66 8.27 -9.68
C LEU A 145 -0.37 9.23 -10.30
N SER A 146 -0.24 9.55 -11.59
CA SER A 146 -1.23 10.40 -12.27
C SER A 146 -2.59 9.73 -12.34
N HIS A 147 -2.63 8.42 -12.59
CA HIS A 147 -3.87 7.64 -12.59
C HIS A 147 -4.54 7.62 -11.21
N LEU A 148 -3.77 7.33 -10.15
CA LEU A 148 -4.24 7.37 -8.77
C LEU A 148 -4.84 8.73 -8.40
N HIS A 149 -4.13 9.81 -8.74
CA HIS A 149 -4.54 11.17 -8.38
C HIS A 149 -5.73 11.67 -9.20
N ARG A 150 -5.85 11.27 -10.47
CA ARG A 150 -7.05 11.54 -11.30
C ARG A 150 -8.29 10.84 -10.73
N ALA A 151 -8.13 9.64 -10.19
CA ALA A 151 -9.21 8.93 -9.49
C ALA A 151 -9.57 9.57 -8.12
N GLY A 152 -8.94 10.68 -7.76
CA GLY A 152 -9.19 11.42 -6.52
C GLY A 152 -8.60 10.78 -5.28
N TRP A 153 -7.67 9.84 -5.44
CA TRP A 153 -7.00 9.21 -4.30
C TRP A 153 -5.63 9.84 -4.03
N ARG A 154 -5.27 9.85 -2.76
CA ARG A 154 -3.95 10.17 -2.27
C ARG A 154 -3.42 8.98 -1.48
N HIS A 155 -2.16 8.59 -1.71
CA HIS A 155 -1.49 7.54 -0.95
C HIS A 155 -1.21 7.99 0.51
N GLY A 156 -0.64 9.18 0.66
CA GLY A 156 -0.41 9.79 1.97
C GLY A 156 0.83 9.31 2.72
N CYS A 157 1.55 8.31 2.19
CA CYS A 157 2.81 7.79 2.72
C CYS A 157 3.75 7.39 1.57
N MET A 158 3.90 8.27 0.55
CA MET A 158 4.64 7.97 -0.68
C MET A 158 6.15 8.14 -0.44
N TYR A 159 6.78 7.07 -0.02
CA TYR A 159 8.22 6.91 0.12
C TYR A 159 8.75 5.95 -0.94
N GLY A 160 10.05 6.03 -1.28
CA GLY A 160 10.67 5.11 -2.23
C GLY A 160 10.44 3.65 -1.87
N LYS A 161 10.57 3.30 -0.60
CA LYS A 161 10.34 1.95 -0.05
C LYS A 161 8.90 1.44 -0.10
N HIS A 162 7.91 2.30 -0.41
CA HIS A 162 6.50 1.89 -0.55
C HIS A 162 6.05 1.82 -2.01
N LEU A 163 6.97 2.08 -2.93
CA LEU A 163 6.77 2.01 -4.36
C LEU A 163 7.64 0.88 -4.90
N PHE A 164 7.01 -0.17 -5.39
CA PHE A 164 7.66 -1.39 -5.81
C PHE A 164 7.73 -1.45 -7.33
N VAL A 165 8.87 -1.89 -7.84
CA VAL A 165 9.18 -2.01 -9.26
C VAL A 165 9.36 -3.47 -9.62
N LYS A 166 8.70 -3.91 -10.69
CA LYS A 166 9.00 -5.16 -11.37
C LYS A 166 9.37 -4.83 -12.80
N GLU A 167 10.63 -5.07 -13.15
CA GLU A 167 11.06 -4.93 -14.53
C GLU A 167 10.51 -6.07 -15.40
N SER A 168 10.05 -5.72 -16.58
CA SER A 168 9.70 -6.65 -17.64
C SER A 168 10.21 -6.09 -18.97
N GLU A 169 10.49 -6.95 -19.93
CA GLU A 169 10.90 -6.57 -21.29
C GLU A 169 9.80 -5.70 -21.94
N GLY A 170 9.91 -4.38 -21.79
CA GLY A 170 9.01 -3.41 -22.42
C GLY A 170 8.25 -2.50 -21.49
N ASN A 171 7.54 -2.98 -20.47
CA ASN A 171 6.71 -2.15 -19.58
C ASN A 171 6.95 -2.51 -18.11
N PRO A 172 7.72 -1.72 -17.35
CA PRO A 172 7.85 -1.90 -15.91
C PRO A 172 6.48 -1.81 -15.24
N GLN A 173 6.24 -2.70 -14.27
CA GLN A 173 5.05 -2.66 -13.42
C GLN A 173 5.40 -1.94 -12.12
N ILE A 174 4.48 -1.11 -11.66
CA ILE A 174 4.61 -0.38 -10.41
C ILE A 174 3.51 -0.82 -9.46
N ALA A 175 3.91 -1.27 -8.26
CA ALA A 175 2.98 -1.61 -7.21
C ALA A 175 3.11 -0.65 -6.03
N LEU A 176 2.01 -0.44 -5.30
CA LEU A 176 1.95 0.45 -4.14
C LEU A 176 1.71 -0.36 -2.86
N LEU A 177 2.41 -0.01 -1.79
CA LEU A 177 2.37 -0.65 -0.48
C LEU A 177 2.16 0.39 0.63
N ASP A 178 1.78 -0.04 1.84
CA ASP A 178 1.50 0.81 3.02
C ASP A 178 0.39 1.84 2.76
N LEU A 179 -0.82 1.34 2.50
CA LEU A 179 -1.98 2.15 2.17
C LEU A 179 -2.74 2.68 3.40
N GLU A 180 -2.19 2.52 4.61
CA GLU A 180 -2.86 2.91 5.86
C GLU A 180 -3.28 4.38 5.90
N LYS A 181 -2.50 5.28 5.26
CA LYS A 181 -2.80 6.71 5.18
C LYS A 181 -3.56 7.13 3.93
N SER A 182 -3.87 6.17 3.06
CA SER A 182 -4.55 6.44 1.81
C SER A 182 -5.97 6.95 2.04
N ARG A 183 -6.36 7.95 1.24
CA ARG A 183 -7.68 8.59 1.35
C ARG A 183 -8.03 9.40 0.12
N ARG A 184 -9.30 9.75 0.00
CA ARG A 184 -9.78 10.77 -0.93
C ARG A 184 -9.79 12.14 -0.22
N PRO A 185 -8.87 13.06 -0.53
CA PRO A 185 -8.86 14.38 0.06
C PRO A 185 -10.00 15.23 -0.48
N LEU A 186 -10.48 16.20 0.28
CA LEU A 186 -11.52 17.14 -0.15
C LEU A 186 -11.09 18.02 -1.34
N LEU A 187 -9.80 18.34 -1.43
CA LEU A 187 -9.24 19.15 -2.49
C LEU A 187 -8.27 18.32 -3.33
N ALA A 188 -8.54 18.21 -4.63
CA ALA A 188 -7.72 17.43 -5.57
C ALA A 188 -6.23 17.83 -5.56
N ARG A 189 -5.91 19.14 -5.37
CA ARG A 189 -4.53 19.62 -5.22
C ARG A 189 -3.73 18.98 -4.09
N GLN A 190 -4.39 18.33 -3.12
CA GLN A 190 -3.71 17.63 -2.04
C GLN A 190 -3.11 16.29 -2.50
N CYS A 191 -3.56 15.75 -3.63
CA CYS A 191 -3.01 14.52 -4.19
C CYS A 191 -1.55 14.71 -4.62
N SER A 192 -1.18 15.86 -5.18
CA SER A 192 0.20 16.16 -5.60
C SER A 192 1.22 16.17 -4.45
N LYS A 193 0.76 16.18 -3.20
CA LYS A 193 1.66 16.07 -2.03
C LYS A 193 2.40 14.72 -1.99
N ASP A 194 1.83 13.67 -2.60
CA ASP A 194 2.50 12.38 -2.70
C ASP A 194 3.76 12.46 -3.55
N LEU A 195 3.68 13.13 -4.70
CA LEU A 195 4.86 13.34 -5.54
C LEU A 195 5.96 14.12 -4.81
N ALA A 196 5.60 15.23 -4.14
CA ALA A 196 6.55 16.00 -3.34
C ALA A 196 7.14 15.19 -2.16
N GLN A 197 6.38 14.25 -1.59
CA GLN A 197 6.86 13.36 -0.54
C GLN A 197 7.86 12.34 -1.11
N LEU A 198 7.56 11.75 -2.27
CA LEU A 198 8.48 10.83 -2.96
C LEU A 198 9.83 11.50 -3.25
N GLY A 199 9.83 12.72 -3.79
CA GLY A 199 11.07 13.44 -4.08
C GLY A 199 11.92 13.78 -2.86
N ARG A 200 11.31 13.92 -1.67
CA ARG A 200 12.04 14.15 -0.43
C ARG A 200 12.53 12.87 0.25
N HIS A 201 11.89 11.74 -0.04
CA HIS A 201 12.05 10.48 0.71
C HIS A 201 12.19 9.27 -0.22
N CYS A 202 12.97 9.42 -1.29
CA CYS A 202 13.42 8.30 -2.12
C CYS A 202 14.93 8.32 -2.17
N ALA A 203 15.56 7.49 -1.35
CA ALA A 203 17.01 7.39 -1.33
C ALA A 203 17.53 6.87 -2.68
N GLY A 204 18.63 7.45 -3.15
CA GLY A 204 19.30 7.04 -4.39
C GLY A 204 18.71 7.61 -5.68
N MET A 205 17.58 8.34 -5.66
CA MET A 205 17.03 8.97 -6.87
C MET A 205 17.85 10.22 -7.25
N PRO A 206 18.50 10.25 -8.44
CA PRO A 206 19.23 11.41 -8.94
C PRO A 206 18.30 12.61 -9.17
N ALA A 207 18.86 13.84 -9.08
CA ALA A 207 18.09 15.08 -9.32
C ALA A 207 17.51 15.15 -10.75
N GLU A 208 18.23 14.62 -11.75
CA GLU A 208 17.77 14.53 -13.13
C GLU A 208 16.54 13.61 -13.29
N ASP A 209 16.55 12.47 -12.58
CA ASP A 209 15.44 11.51 -12.57
C ASP A 209 14.21 12.12 -11.88
N TRP A 210 14.42 12.85 -10.79
CA TRP A 210 13.35 13.60 -10.13
C TRP A 210 12.71 14.63 -11.06
N ALA A 211 13.52 15.41 -11.77
CA ALA A 211 13.03 16.41 -12.74
C ALA A 211 12.25 15.78 -13.88
N LEU A 212 12.73 14.63 -14.39
CA LEU A 212 12.03 13.85 -15.41
C LEU A 212 10.67 13.34 -14.90
N LEU A 213 10.66 12.73 -13.71
CA LEU A 213 9.42 12.23 -13.09
C LEU A 213 8.38 13.35 -12.92
N GLN A 214 8.79 14.53 -12.40
CA GLN A 214 7.91 15.67 -12.25
C GLN A 214 7.32 16.12 -13.58
N THR A 215 8.16 16.24 -14.61
CA THR A 215 7.74 16.66 -15.96
C THR A 215 6.72 15.69 -16.54
N GLN A 216 7.01 14.39 -16.50
CA GLN A 216 6.10 13.36 -17.02
C GLN A 216 4.77 13.32 -16.26
N TYR A 217 4.82 13.38 -14.94
CA TYR A 217 3.62 13.43 -14.11
C TYR A 217 2.73 14.64 -14.47
N GLN A 218 3.31 15.82 -14.61
CA GLN A 218 2.57 17.03 -14.96
C GLN A 218 1.96 16.96 -16.36
N ASN A 219 2.69 16.42 -17.34
CA ASN A 219 2.20 16.21 -18.70
C ASN A 219 1.00 15.25 -18.71
N LEU A 220 1.10 14.15 -17.99
CA LEU A 220 0.01 13.18 -17.86
C LEU A 220 -1.23 13.77 -17.19
N LEU A 221 -1.09 14.65 -16.21
CA LEU A 221 -2.24 15.33 -15.58
C LEU A 221 -2.96 16.30 -16.51
N LYS A 222 -2.23 16.94 -17.44
CA LYS A 222 -2.80 17.89 -18.40
C LYS A 222 -3.46 17.21 -19.61
N SER A 223 -3.02 16.00 -19.97
CA SER A 223 -3.61 15.25 -21.08
C SER A 223 -5.05 14.84 -20.76
N PRO A 224 -6.00 14.97 -21.68
CA PRO A 224 -7.34 14.42 -21.47
C PRO A 224 -7.26 12.90 -21.21
N ALA A 225 -8.22 12.38 -20.45
CA ALA A 225 -8.33 10.96 -20.11
C ALA A 225 -8.74 10.13 -21.30
#